data_cf8ee8f8da086b23b8a3a8d5caafdbc3
#
_entry.id   cf8ee8f8da086b23b8a3a8d5caafdbc3
#
_cell.length_a   1.000
_cell.length_b   1.000
_cell.length_c   1.000
_cell.angle_alpha   90.00
_cell.angle_beta   90.00
_cell.angle_gamma   90.00
#
_symmetry.space_group_name_H-M   'P 1'
#
loop_
_entity.id
_entity.type
_entity.pdbx_description
1 polymer ?
#
loop_
_entity_poly.entity_id
_entity_poly.type
_entity_poly.pdbx_seq_one_letter_code
_entity_poly.pdbx_strand_id
1 'polypeptide(L)'
;MSRNIKAKKGLEIECKGWEQEAVLRMLYNNLDPEVAEHPEKLVVYGGIGKAARNWESFDAIVETLRRLESDETMLVQSGKPVAVFKTHEEAPRVLLSNSVLVPKWANWEHFHELDKKGLMMYGQMTAGSWIYIGSQGIVQGTFETFAELANQHFGGTLKGTITLTAGLGGMGGAQPLAVTMNEGVVIGVDVDPSRIEKRIETRYCDMITDSLDEALEKAEEAKNVGKPLAIGLVGNAAEVHHEILNRGFKIDIVTDQTSAHDPLNGYVPEGYSLEEADKLRENDPKEYVKLSSASMKKHVEAMLAFQEKGAIAFDYGNNIRQVAFDEGLENAFNFPGFVPAYIRPLFCEGKGPFRFAALSGDPKDIERADQLMRELFPEDKKLMRWLDMASEKIAFQGLPSRIAWLGYGERAKMGLALNELVRNGEISAPIVIGRDHLDSGSVASPNRETESMKDGSDAVGDWAILNALVNTAAGGSWISVHHGGGVGMGYSLHAGMVVVADGSERADRRLGRVLTTDPGMGVVRHADAGYETAIDTAKNKNVDIPMLKETENNE
;
A
#
# COMPACT_ATOMS: atom_id res chain seq x y z
N MET A 1 -16.73 0.78 -25.59
CA MET A 1 -17.56 0.04 -24.63
C MET A 1 -16.68 -0.25 -23.41
N SER A 2 -17.07 0.20 -22.23
CA SER A 2 -16.36 -0.14 -20.99
C SER A 2 -16.48 -1.66 -20.75
N ARG A 3 -15.35 -2.33 -20.57
CA ARG A 3 -15.33 -3.74 -20.19
C ARG A 3 -15.65 -3.82 -18.69
N ASN A 4 -16.68 -4.55 -18.31
CA ASN A 4 -16.95 -4.85 -16.89
C ASN A 4 -16.16 -6.10 -16.52
N ILE A 5 -14.98 -5.91 -15.88
CA ILE A 5 -14.08 -7.00 -15.50
C ILE A 5 -14.32 -7.31 -14.03
N LYS A 6 -14.63 -8.58 -13.76
CA LYS A 6 -14.77 -9.12 -12.39
C LYS A 6 -14.06 -10.47 -12.30
N ALA A 7 -13.44 -10.73 -11.18
CA ALA A 7 -12.83 -12.03 -10.90
C ALA A 7 -13.90 -13.12 -10.86
N LYS A 8 -13.63 -14.25 -11.52
CA LYS A 8 -14.46 -15.46 -11.38
C LYS A 8 -14.38 -15.95 -9.93
N LYS A 9 -15.49 -16.45 -9.43
CA LYS A 9 -15.63 -16.99 -8.06
C LYS A 9 -15.92 -18.49 -8.11
N GLY A 10 -15.58 -19.21 -7.03
CA GLY A 10 -15.84 -20.65 -6.92
C GLY A 10 -14.71 -21.53 -7.48
N LEU A 11 -15.01 -22.82 -7.69
CA LEU A 11 -14.02 -23.86 -7.99
C LEU A 11 -13.72 -24.08 -9.49
N GLU A 12 -14.53 -23.51 -10.37
CA GLU A 12 -14.28 -23.64 -11.81
C GLU A 12 -13.12 -22.76 -12.26
N ILE A 13 -12.10 -23.33 -12.86
CA ILE A 13 -10.91 -22.65 -13.38
C ILE A 13 -10.97 -22.48 -14.90
N GLU A 14 -10.35 -21.42 -15.41
CA GLU A 14 -10.16 -21.15 -16.83
C GLU A 14 -8.74 -21.48 -17.30
N CYS A 15 -7.81 -21.57 -16.36
CA CYS A 15 -6.40 -21.87 -16.59
C CYS A 15 -6.10 -23.36 -16.38
N LYS A 16 -4.87 -23.79 -16.69
CA LYS A 16 -4.44 -25.18 -16.53
C LYS A 16 -4.14 -25.60 -15.10
N GLY A 17 -4.05 -24.65 -14.17
CA GLY A 17 -3.81 -24.90 -12.76
C GLY A 17 -4.19 -23.70 -11.89
N TRP A 18 -4.27 -23.96 -10.58
CA TRP A 18 -4.67 -22.95 -9.61
C TRP A 18 -3.69 -21.77 -9.48
N GLU A 19 -2.39 -21.98 -9.73
CA GLU A 19 -1.44 -20.87 -9.70
C GLU A 19 -1.69 -19.86 -10.81
N GLN A 20 -1.89 -20.34 -12.05
CA GLN A 20 -2.23 -19.50 -13.20
C GLN A 20 -3.60 -18.85 -13.02
N GLU A 21 -4.56 -19.60 -12.51
CA GLU A 21 -5.91 -19.10 -12.21
C GLU A 21 -5.88 -18.02 -11.12
N ALA A 22 -5.04 -18.18 -10.11
CA ALA A 22 -4.86 -17.18 -9.06
C ALA A 22 -4.34 -15.85 -9.62
N VAL A 23 -3.34 -15.90 -10.49
CA VAL A 23 -2.84 -14.70 -11.20
C VAL A 23 -3.96 -14.05 -12.00
N LEU A 24 -4.74 -14.83 -12.76
CA LEU A 24 -5.83 -14.34 -13.60
C LEU A 24 -6.93 -13.68 -12.77
N ARG A 25 -7.37 -14.33 -11.69
CA ARG A 25 -8.40 -13.77 -10.80
C ARG A 25 -7.93 -12.50 -10.10
N MET A 26 -6.67 -12.45 -9.67
CA MET A 26 -6.12 -11.26 -9.04
C MET A 26 -5.93 -10.10 -10.03
N LEU A 27 -5.55 -10.38 -11.28
CA LEU A 27 -5.52 -9.37 -12.34
C LEU A 27 -6.93 -8.79 -12.60
N TYR A 28 -7.94 -9.66 -12.65
CA TYR A 28 -9.34 -9.23 -12.81
C TYR A 28 -9.83 -8.47 -11.58
N ASN A 29 -9.48 -8.93 -10.37
CA ASN A 29 -9.84 -8.23 -9.13
C ASN A 29 -9.24 -6.82 -9.06
N ASN A 30 -8.02 -6.63 -9.57
CA ASN A 30 -7.41 -5.29 -9.67
C ASN A 30 -8.25 -4.30 -10.50
N LEU A 31 -9.00 -4.80 -11.46
CA LEU A 31 -9.81 -4.00 -12.39
C LEU A 31 -11.32 -4.11 -12.12
N ASP A 32 -11.71 -4.79 -11.05
CA ASP A 32 -13.10 -4.79 -10.58
C ASP A 32 -13.53 -3.34 -10.28
N PRO A 33 -14.69 -2.88 -10.76
CA PRO A 33 -15.18 -1.52 -10.46
C PRO A 33 -15.33 -1.19 -8.97
N GLU A 34 -15.45 -2.22 -8.10
CA GLU A 34 -15.43 -2.02 -6.65
C GLU A 34 -14.03 -1.70 -6.12
N VAL A 35 -12.98 -2.08 -6.86
CA VAL A 35 -11.56 -2.01 -6.45
C VAL A 35 -10.83 -0.86 -7.14
N ALA A 36 -10.92 -0.78 -8.48
CA ALA A 36 -10.18 0.18 -9.29
C ALA A 36 -10.80 1.58 -9.31
N GLU A 37 -9.96 2.59 -9.48
CA GLU A 37 -10.39 3.99 -9.66
C GLU A 37 -10.94 4.23 -11.09
N HIS A 38 -10.19 3.80 -12.12
CA HIS A 38 -10.55 3.97 -13.53
C HIS A 38 -10.29 2.69 -14.34
N PRO A 39 -11.10 1.63 -14.12
CA PRO A 39 -10.88 0.33 -14.77
C PRO A 39 -10.96 0.40 -16.30
N GLU A 40 -11.73 1.32 -16.87
CA GLU A 40 -11.84 1.54 -18.31
C GLU A 40 -10.52 2.03 -18.95
N LYS A 41 -9.62 2.61 -18.13
CA LYS A 41 -8.27 3.05 -18.53
C LYS A 41 -7.18 2.10 -18.02
N LEU A 42 -7.55 0.95 -17.45
CA LEU A 42 -6.65 0.01 -16.77
C LEU A 42 -5.97 0.62 -15.51
N VAL A 43 -6.46 1.75 -15.02
CA VAL A 43 -5.91 2.45 -13.85
C VAL A 43 -6.55 1.88 -12.59
N VAL A 44 -5.71 1.39 -11.70
CA VAL A 44 -6.12 0.76 -10.44
C VAL A 44 -6.19 1.79 -9.32
N TYR A 45 -5.12 2.56 -9.10
CA TYR A 45 -5.07 3.64 -8.10
C TYR A 45 -3.91 4.60 -8.36
N GLY A 46 -3.87 5.70 -7.60
CA GLY A 46 -2.73 6.62 -7.52
C GLY A 46 -2.47 7.43 -8.79
N GLY A 47 -3.53 7.87 -9.46
CA GLY A 47 -3.47 8.70 -10.66
C GLY A 47 -3.30 7.89 -11.94
N ILE A 48 -2.13 7.29 -12.16
CA ILE A 48 -1.80 6.53 -13.39
C ILE A 48 -1.29 5.11 -13.14
N GLY A 49 -1.44 4.57 -11.93
CA GLY A 49 -1.00 3.21 -11.58
C GLY A 49 -1.83 2.15 -12.30
N LYS A 50 -1.26 1.47 -13.30
CA LYS A 50 -1.96 0.53 -14.20
C LYS A 50 -1.69 -0.93 -13.87
N ALA A 51 -2.67 -1.78 -14.20
CA ALA A 51 -2.55 -3.24 -14.15
C ALA A 51 -1.92 -3.84 -15.42
N ALA A 52 -2.11 -3.21 -16.57
CA ALA A 52 -1.53 -3.61 -17.84
C ALA A 52 -1.24 -2.36 -18.70
N ARG A 53 -0.32 -2.47 -19.66
CA ARG A 53 0.13 -1.35 -20.49
C ARG A 53 -1.01 -0.73 -21.30
N ASN A 54 -1.77 -1.58 -21.95
CA ASN A 54 -2.96 -1.27 -22.76
C ASN A 54 -3.85 -2.51 -22.85
N TRP A 55 -5.03 -2.37 -23.46
CA TRP A 55 -5.98 -3.46 -23.59
C TRP A 55 -5.47 -4.64 -24.42
N GLU A 56 -4.66 -4.40 -25.45
CA GLU A 56 -4.02 -5.46 -26.24
C GLU A 56 -3.07 -6.31 -25.37
N SER A 57 -2.26 -5.64 -24.54
CA SER A 57 -1.38 -6.33 -23.59
C SER A 57 -2.17 -7.08 -22.52
N PHE A 58 -3.26 -6.49 -22.03
CA PHE A 58 -4.16 -7.15 -21.08
C PHE A 58 -4.73 -8.45 -21.67
N ASP A 59 -5.28 -8.39 -22.88
CA ASP A 59 -5.84 -9.56 -23.55
C ASP A 59 -4.76 -10.65 -23.78
N ALA A 60 -3.55 -10.25 -24.16
CA ALA A 60 -2.43 -11.17 -24.35
C ALA A 60 -1.94 -11.81 -23.02
N ILE A 61 -1.97 -11.07 -21.90
CA ILE A 61 -1.70 -11.64 -20.57
C ILE A 61 -2.74 -12.70 -20.23
N VAL A 62 -4.03 -12.37 -20.38
CA VAL A 62 -5.15 -13.28 -20.08
C VAL A 62 -5.06 -14.56 -20.91
N GLU A 63 -4.87 -14.43 -22.24
CA GLU A 63 -4.72 -15.58 -23.14
C GLU A 63 -3.50 -16.45 -22.77
N THR A 64 -2.38 -15.81 -22.43
CA THR A 64 -1.17 -16.52 -22.00
C THR A 64 -1.40 -17.28 -20.70
N LEU A 65 -2.03 -16.68 -19.68
CA LEU A 65 -2.33 -17.35 -18.41
C LEU A 65 -3.20 -18.60 -18.61
N ARG A 66 -4.19 -18.55 -19.51
CA ARG A 66 -5.07 -19.70 -19.81
C ARG A 66 -4.33 -20.89 -20.40
N ARG A 67 -3.26 -20.67 -21.16
CA ARG A 67 -2.46 -21.72 -21.82
C ARG A 67 -1.17 -22.10 -21.09
N LEU A 68 -0.74 -21.31 -20.10
CA LEU A 68 0.53 -21.47 -19.41
C LEU A 68 0.60 -22.81 -18.67
N GLU A 69 1.69 -23.56 -18.89
CA GLU A 69 1.92 -24.85 -18.24
C GLU A 69 2.50 -24.66 -16.82
N SER A 70 2.48 -25.75 -16.02
CA SER A 70 2.97 -25.73 -14.64
C SER A 70 4.50 -25.56 -14.53
N ASP A 71 5.23 -25.80 -15.61
CA ASP A 71 6.69 -25.67 -15.72
C ASP A 71 7.13 -24.47 -16.57
N GLU A 72 6.21 -23.56 -16.87
CA GLU A 72 6.47 -22.35 -17.67
C GLU A 72 6.38 -21.08 -16.83
N THR A 73 7.15 -20.08 -17.23
CA THR A 73 7.15 -18.73 -16.64
C THR A 73 6.89 -17.68 -17.71
N MET A 74 5.86 -16.86 -17.51
CA MET A 74 5.59 -15.68 -18.33
C MET A 74 6.40 -14.48 -17.82
N LEU A 75 7.05 -13.77 -18.72
CA LEU A 75 7.75 -12.52 -18.43
C LEU A 75 6.89 -11.32 -18.86
N VAL A 76 6.76 -10.33 -17.97
CA VAL A 76 5.97 -9.12 -18.19
C VAL A 76 6.84 -7.89 -17.97
N GLN A 77 7.01 -7.09 -19.01
CA GLN A 77 7.77 -5.85 -18.98
C GLN A 77 6.81 -4.66 -19.05
N SER A 78 6.74 -3.87 -17.97
CA SER A 78 5.85 -2.71 -17.87
C SER A 78 4.46 -3.00 -18.46
N GLY A 79 3.80 -4.03 -17.92
CA GLY A 79 2.44 -4.43 -18.27
C GLY A 79 2.26 -5.07 -19.65
N LYS A 80 3.34 -5.43 -20.36
CA LYS A 80 3.30 -6.15 -21.63
C LYS A 80 3.91 -7.54 -21.47
N PRO A 81 3.22 -8.64 -21.81
CA PRO A 81 3.82 -9.97 -21.84
C PRO A 81 4.81 -10.04 -23.01
N VAL A 82 6.05 -10.40 -22.71
CA VAL A 82 7.14 -10.36 -23.69
C VAL A 82 7.70 -11.73 -24.04
N ALA A 83 7.58 -12.72 -23.14
CA ALA A 83 8.02 -14.08 -23.40
C ALA A 83 7.36 -15.08 -22.46
N VAL A 84 7.37 -16.35 -22.86
CA VAL A 84 7.13 -17.51 -22.02
C VAL A 84 8.33 -18.44 -22.19
N PHE A 85 8.93 -18.85 -21.06
CA PHE A 85 10.03 -19.79 -21.05
C PHE A 85 9.69 -21.03 -20.23
N LYS A 86 10.22 -22.17 -20.65
CA LYS A 86 10.26 -23.34 -19.78
C LYS A 86 11.26 -23.09 -18.63
N THR A 87 10.78 -23.32 -17.43
CA THR A 87 11.55 -23.22 -16.19
C THR A 87 11.43 -24.55 -15.44
N HIS A 88 10.73 -24.59 -14.33
CA HIS A 88 10.41 -25.80 -13.58
C HIS A 88 9.16 -25.57 -12.72
N GLU A 89 8.56 -26.63 -12.20
CA GLU A 89 7.28 -26.58 -11.47
C GLU A 89 7.32 -25.70 -10.21
N GLU A 90 8.45 -25.57 -9.53
CA GLU A 90 8.58 -24.71 -8.35
C GLU A 90 9.00 -23.26 -8.69
N ALA A 91 9.25 -22.92 -9.96
CA ALA A 91 9.52 -21.55 -10.37
C ALA A 91 8.26 -20.68 -10.32
N PRO A 92 8.39 -19.34 -10.25
CA PRO A 92 7.26 -18.44 -10.43
C PRO A 92 6.55 -18.63 -11.77
N ARG A 93 5.23 -18.56 -11.76
CA ARG A 93 4.44 -18.58 -13.02
C ARG A 93 4.58 -17.27 -13.78
N VAL A 94 4.80 -16.15 -13.08
CA VAL A 94 4.98 -14.84 -13.69
C VAL A 94 6.12 -14.07 -13.02
N LEU A 95 6.94 -13.44 -13.83
CA LEU A 95 7.93 -12.46 -13.39
C LEU A 95 7.64 -11.11 -14.04
N LEU A 96 7.51 -10.07 -13.23
CA LEU A 96 7.18 -8.73 -13.68
C LEU A 96 8.31 -7.74 -13.36
N SER A 97 8.55 -6.82 -14.30
CA SER A 97 9.36 -5.64 -14.04
C SER A 97 8.61 -4.41 -14.57
N ASN A 98 8.33 -3.46 -13.69
CA ASN A 98 7.49 -2.30 -14.02
C ASN A 98 8.22 -0.99 -13.76
N SER A 99 8.17 -0.08 -14.75
CA SER A 99 8.66 1.30 -14.68
C SER A 99 10.14 1.45 -14.33
N VAL A 100 10.93 0.39 -14.35
CA VAL A 100 12.35 0.45 -13.97
C VAL A 100 13.14 1.17 -15.04
N LEU A 101 13.76 2.29 -14.68
CA LEU A 101 14.67 3.09 -15.51
C LEU A 101 16.08 3.05 -14.93
N VAL A 102 17.08 3.18 -15.79
CA VAL A 102 18.46 3.37 -15.34
C VAL A 102 18.51 4.68 -14.54
N PRO A 103 19.19 4.75 -13.38
CA PRO A 103 19.03 5.85 -12.41
C PRO A 103 19.14 7.25 -12.99
N LYS A 104 20.10 7.50 -13.88
CA LYS A 104 20.30 8.84 -14.50
C LYS A 104 19.11 9.28 -15.36
N TRP A 105 18.32 8.35 -15.88
CA TRP A 105 17.13 8.60 -16.70
C TRP A 105 15.83 8.45 -15.91
N ALA A 106 15.91 8.16 -14.62
CA ALA A 106 14.76 7.91 -13.76
C ALA A 106 14.13 9.23 -13.29
N ASN A 107 13.40 9.87 -14.18
CA ASN A 107 12.63 11.08 -13.92
C ASN A 107 11.30 11.05 -14.69
N TRP A 108 10.34 11.88 -14.29
CA TRP A 108 9.01 11.93 -14.89
C TRP A 108 9.03 12.36 -16.36
N GLU A 109 9.88 13.29 -16.77
CA GLU A 109 9.94 13.76 -18.16
C GLU A 109 10.26 12.61 -19.10
N HIS A 110 11.34 11.87 -18.81
CA HIS A 110 11.73 10.71 -19.61
C HIS A 110 10.72 9.57 -19.55
N PHE A 111 10.14 9.32 -18.37
CA PHE A 111 9.07 8.33 -18.23
C PHE A 111 7.89 8.65 -19.14
N HIS A 112 7.38 9.88 -19.13
CA HIS A 112 6.25 10.29 -19.97
C HIS A 112 6.55 10.21 -21.47
N GLU A 113 7.78 10.50 -21.89
CA GLU A 113 8.22 10.29 -23.28
C GLU A 113 8.11 8.81 -23.70
N LEU A 114 8.51 7.89 -22.82
CA LEU A 114 8.46 6.45 -23.08
C LEU A 114 7.04 5.89 -23.02
N ASP A 115 6.24 6.35 -22.07
CA ASP A 115 4.82 5.98 -21.94
C ASP A 115 4.04 6.41 -23.19
N LYS A 116 4.25 7.65 -23.66
CA LYS A 116 3.65 8.17 -24.90
C LYS A 116 4.04 7.35 -26.14
N LYS A 117 5.25 6.78 -26.16
CA LYS A 117 5.72 5.88 -27.22
C LYS A 117 5.21 4.44 -27.05
N GLY A 118 4.44 4.15 -26.00
CA GLY A 118 3.94 2.80 -25.70
C GLY A 118 5.02 1.82 -25.24
N LEU A 119 6.14 2.30 -24.70
CA LEU A 119 7.28 1.48 -24.27
C LEU A 119 7.25 1.15 -22.77
N MET A 120 6.51 1.93 -22.00
CA MET A 120 6.37 1.79 -20.55
C MET A 120 4.93 1.94 -20.08
N MET A 121 4.69 1.58 -18.83
CA MET A 121 3.53 2.00 -18.05
C MET A 121 3.96 2.22 -16.61
N TYR A 122 3.24 3.05 -15.87
CA TYR A 122 3.44 3.17 -14.43
C TYR A 122 2.75 2.03 -13.70
N GLY A 123 3.47 0.95 -13.48
CA GLY A 123 3.00 -0.23 -12.73
C GLY A 123 3.19 0.00 -11.24
N GLN A 124 2.43 0.92 -10.67
CA GLN A 124 2.57 1.32 -9.28
C GLN A 124 2.32 0.15 -8.32
N MET A 125 3.36 -0.28 -7.60
CA MET A 125 3.29 -1.26 -6.52
C MET A 125 2.29 -2.41 -6.78
N THR A 126 1.32 -2.60 -5.90
CA THR A 126 0.32 -3.66 -5.93
C THR A 126 -0.63 -3.58 -7.14
N ALA A 127 -0.78 -2.43 -7.77
CA ALA A 127 -1.51 -2.28 -9.03
C ALA A 127 -0.80 -3.04 -10.17
N GLY A 128 0.51 -2.83 -10.32
CA GLY A 128 1.32 -3.45 -11.38
C GLY A 128 1.69 -4.90 -11.10
N SER A 129 1.58 -5.38 -9.87
CA SER A 129 1.84 -6.77 -9.48
C SER A 129 0.56 -7.57 -9.17
N TRP A 130 -0.59 -6.99 -9.42
CA TRP A 130 -1.88 -7.68 -9.33
C TRP A 130 -2.18 -8.28 -7.95
N ILE A 131 -1.88 -7.53 -6.89
CA ILE A 131 -2.18 -7.91 -5.51
C ILE A 131 -2.90 -6.78 -4.74
N TYR A 132 -3.31 -5.71 -5.43
CA TYR A 132 -4.17 -4.70 -4.85
C TYR A 132 -5.58 -5.25 -4.63
N ILE A 133 -6.12 -5.03 -3.45
CA ILE A 133 -7.41 -5.58 -3.01
C ILE A 133 -8.39 -4.46 -2.57
N GLY A 134 -8.19 -3.26 -3.06
CA GLY A 134 -8.94 -2.09 -2.64
C GLY A 134 -8.43 -1.47 -1.34
N SER A 135 -9.13 -0.46 -0.86
CA SER A 135 -8.77 0.26 0.37
C SER A 135 -8.74 -0.65 1.61
N GLN A 136 -9.43 -1.80 1.59
CA GLN A 136 -9.36 -2.81 2.65
C GLN A 136 -7.92 -3.33 2.90
N GLY A 137 -7.04 -3.26 1.89
CA GLY A 137 -5.66 -3.74 1.97
C GLY A 137 -4.68 -2.78 2.65
N ILE A 138 -5.09 -1.54 2.93
CA ILE A 138 -4.24 -0.52 3.56
C ILE A 138 -4.71 -0.14 4.98
N VAL A 139 -5.95 -0.47 5.34
CA VAL A 139 -6.58 -0.01 6.58
C VAL A 139 -5.79 -0.40 7.81
N GLN A 140 -5.25 -1.62 7.89
CA GLN A 140 -4.51 -2.04 9.09
C GLN A 140 -3.23 -1.25 9.29
N GLY A 141 -2.41 -1.06 8.26
CA GLY A 141 -1.18 -0.26 8.38
C GLY A 141 -1.47 1.16 8.82
N THR A 142 -2.55 1.74 8.32
CA THR A 142 -3.03 3.05 8.72
C THR A 142 -3.55 3.04 10.16
N PHE A 143 -4.33 2.02 10.54
CA PHE A 143 -4.79 1.82 11.90
C PHE A 143 -3.63 1.70 12.91
N GLU A 144 -2.61 0.87 12.60
CA GLU A 144 -1.43 0.70 13.46
C GLU A 144 -0.62 2.00 13.60
N THR A 145 -0.52 2.78 12.51
CA THR A 145 0.14 4.10 12.55
C THR A 145 -0.57 5.04 13.53
N PHE A 146 -1.89 5.17 13.43
CA PHE A 146 -2.66 6.02 14.33
C PHE A 146 -2.74 5.45 15.75
N ALA A 147 -2.75 4.13 15.92
CA ALA A 147 -2.69 3.50 17.24
C ALA A 147 -1.37 3.79 17.95
N GLU A 148 -0.25 3.69 17.24
CA GLU A 148 1.05 3.99 17.80
C GLU A 148 1.21 5.50 18.08
N LEU A 149 0.73 6.37 17.20
CA LEU A 149 0.65 7.80 17.44
C LEU A 149 -0.16 8.10 18.72
N ALA A 150 -1.32 7.45 18.88
CA ALA A 150 -2.15 7.59 20.07
C ALA A 150 -1.41 7.14 21.34
N ASN A 151 -0.67 6.04 21.28
CA ASN A 151 0.15 5.55 22.40
C ASN A 151 1.22 6.54 22.80
N GLN A 152 1.94 7.12 21.84
CA GLN A 152 3.05 8.03 22.11
C GLN A 152 2.58 9.41 22.61
N HIS A 153 1.45 9.92 22.11
CA HIS A 153 1.07 11.32 22.30
C HIS A 153 -0.24 11.54 23.06
N PHE A 154 -1.15 10.56 23.09
CA PHE A 154 -2.53 10.74 23.58
C PHE A 154 -3.00 9.65 24.57
N GLY A 155 -2.07 8.94 25.19
CA GLY A 155 -2.41 7.93 26.22
C GLY A 155 -3.15 6.69 25.70
N GLY A 156 -2.98 6.35 24.43
CA GLY A 156 -3.47 5.10 23.82
C GLY A 156 -4.81 5.21 23.08
N THR A 157 -5.41 6.39 22.98
CA THR A 157 -6.64 6.63 22.20
C THR A 157 -6.63 8.00 21.55
N LEU A 158 -7.29 8.15 20.41
CA LEU A 158 -7.51 9.46 19.76
C LEU A 158 -8.83 10.13 20.21
N LYS A 159 -9.48 9.60 21.23
CA LYS A 159 -10.71 10.18 21.77
C LYS A 159 -10.51 11.63 22.18
N GLY A 160 -11.35 12.52 21.70
CA GLY A 160 -11.25 13.94 21.97
C GLY A 160 -10.17 14.68 21.15
N THR A 161 -9.67 14.09 20.05
CA THR A 161 -8.76 14.73 19.10
C THR A 161 -9.42 14.93 17.75
N ILE A 162 -8.94 15.91 16.97
CA ILE A 162 -9.30 16.13 15.58
C ILE A 162 -8.06 15.93 14.70
N THR A 163 -8.17 15.01 13.74
CA THR A 163 -7.18 14.78 12.69
C THR A 163 -7.61 15.51 11.43
N LEU A 164 -6.69 16.23 10.80
CA LEU A 164 -6.86 16.82 9.46
C LEU A 164 -5.98 16.07 8.48
N THR A 165 -6.56 15.61 7.38
CA THR A 165 -5.84 14.92 6.30
C THR A 165 -6.43 15.27 4.95
N ALA A 166 -5.74 14.92 3.86
CA ALA A 166 -6.21 15.11 2.51
C ALA A 166 -5.92 13.89 1.62
N GLY A 167 -6.72 13.76 0.55
CA GLY A 167 -6.65 12.65 -0.39
C GLY A 167 -7.44 11.43 0.09
N LEU A 168 -8.63 11.21 -0.48
CA LEU A 168 -9.54 10.11 -0.16
C LEU A 168 -9.69 9.09 -1.31
N GLY A 169 -8.67 9.01 -2.16
CA GLY A 169 -8.55 7.99 -3.20
C GLY A 169 -8.32 6.58 -2.66
N GLY A 170 -7.82 5.67 -3.50
CA GLY A 170 -7.66 4.25 -3.16
C GLY A 170 -6.83 3.98 -1.91
N MET A 171 -5.78 4.76 -1.69
CA MET A 171 -4.89 4.63 -0.52
C MET A 171 -5.34 5.53 0.65
N GLY A 172 -5.46 6.83 0.42
CA GLY A 172 -5.81 7.81 1.45
C GLY A 172 -7.21 7.63 2.03
N GLY A 173 -8.10 7.02 1.27
CA GLY A 173 -9.46 6.69 1.71
C GLY A 173 -9.54 5.75 2.91
N ALA A 174 -8.44 5.10 3.30
CA ALA A 174 -8.37 4.30 4.53
C ALA A 174 -8.21 5.14 5.80
N GLN A 175 -7.73 6.37 5.70
CA GLN A 175 -7.42 7.19 6.88
C GLN A 175 -8.65 7.53 7.72
N PRO A 176 -9.81 7.93 7.15
CA PRO A 176 -10.98 8.24 7.96
C PRO A 176 -11.40 7.08 8.86
N LEU A 177 -11.49 5.88 8.30
CA LEU A 177 -11.84 4.68 9.08
C LEU A 177 -10.79 4.38 10.15
N ALA A 178 -9.50 4.45 9.82
CA ALA A 178 -8.42 4.16 10.76
C ALA A 178 -8.41 5.12 11.97
N VAL A 179 -8.71 6.39 11.74
CA VAL A 179 -8.83 7.38 12.83
C VAL A 179 -10.04 7.07 13.70
N THR A 180 -11.21 6.80 13.11
CA THR A 180 -12.42 6.49 13.90
C THR A 180 -12.33 5.14 14.62
N MET A 181 -11.62 4.15 14.08
CA MET A 181 -11.29 2.90 14.78
C MET A 181 -10.37 3.13 15.99
N ASN A 182 -9.62 4.22 16.01
CA ASN A 182 -8.83 4.68 17.16
C ASN A 182 -9.60 5.73 18.01
N GLU A 183 -10.93 5.84 17.83
CA GLU A 183 -11.86 6.68 18.59
C GLU A 183 -11.72 8.20 18.32
N GLY A 184 -10.98 8.60 17.28
CA GLY A 184 -10.77 10.00 16.90
C GLY A 184 -11.85 10.58 15.99
N VAL A 185 -11.79 11.90 15.82
CA VAL A 185 -12.52 12.65 14.79
C VAL A 185 -11.58 12.97 13.65
N VAL A 186 -12.03 12.89 12.40
CA VAL A 186 -11.22 13.23 11.24
C VAL A 186 -12.00 14.09 10.24
N ILE A 187 -11.30 15.10 9.71
CA ILE A 187 -11.71 15.86 8.53
C ILE A 187 -10.78 15.43 7.40
N GLY A 188 -11.32 14.71 6.42
CA GLY A 188 -10.61 14.30 5.21
C GLY A 188 -11.01 15.18 4.04
N VAL A 189 -10.05 15.87 3.45
CA VAL A 189 -10.27 16.81 2.34
C VAL A 189 -10.00 16.14 1.02
N ASP A 190 -10.91 16.22 0.06
CA ASP A 190 -10.67 15.81 -1.33
C ASP A 190 -11.38 16.75 -2.30
N VAL A 191 -10.75 17.04 -3.44
CA VAL A 191 -11.31 17.90 -4.49
C VAL A 191 -12.40 17.20 -5.29
N ASP A 192 -12.42 15.88 -5.28
CA ASP A 192 -13.36 15.05 -6.02
C ASP A 192 -14.43 14.45 -5.10
N PRO A 193 -15.68 14.96 -5.15
CA PRO A 193 -16.75 14.45 -4.30
C PRO A 193 -17.03 12.96 -4.52
N SER A 194 -16.80 12.43 -5.72
CA SER A 194 -17.05 11.01 -6.02
C SER A 194 -16.15 10.06 -5.20
N ARG A 195 -14.94 10.51 -4.86
CA ARG A 195 -14.04 9.76 -3.98
C ARG A 195 -14.58 9.70 -2.56
N ILE A 196 -15.12 10.81 -2.05
CA ILE A 196 -15.74 10.85 -0.71
C ILE A 196 -17.00 9.97 -0.69
N GLU A 197 -17.86 10.07 -1.71
CA GLU A 197 -19.06 9.24 -1.84
C GLU A 197 -18.73 7.75 -1.82
N LYS A 198 -17.68 7.34 -2.54
CA LYS A 198 -17.19 5.95 -2.51
C LYS A 198 -16.71 5.52 -1.09
N ARG A 199 -16.17 6.45 -0.28
CA ARG A 199 -15.81 6.16 1.12
C ARG A 199 -17.02 6.02 2.02
N ILE A 200 -18.09 6.74 1.74
CA ILE A 200 -19.38 6.58 2.46
C ILE A 200 -20.02 5.23 2.10
N GLU A 201 -20.10 4.90 0.81
CA GLU A 201 -20.62 3.61 0.35
C GLU A 201 -19.88 2.41 0.98
N THR A 202 -18.57 2.52 1.10
CA THR A 202 -17.72 1.49 1.72
C THR A 202 -17.62 1.60 3.24
N ARG A 203 -18.33 2.54 3.86
CA ARG A 203 -18.37 2.79 5.33
C ARG A 203 -17.03 3.23 5.93
N TYR A 204 -16.22 3.94 5.15
CA TYR A 204 -14.93 4.49 5.60
C TYR A 204 -15.07 5.95 6.03
N CYS A 205 -16.12 6.63 5.58
CA CYS A 205 -16.48 7.98 5.96
C CYS A 205 -17.95 8.02 6.36
N ASP A 206 -18.32 8.89 7.32
CA ASP A 206 -19.67 8.95 7.87
C ASP A 206 -20.54 9.99 7.17
N MET A 207 -19.94 11.09 6.66
CA MET A 207 -20.67 12.17 6.00
C MET A 207 -19.81 12.90 4.98
N ILE A 208 -20.48 13.60 4.05
CA ILE A 208 -19.87 14.51 3.06
C ILE A 208 -20.47 15.90 3.23
N THR A 209 -19.64 16.93 3.09
CA THR A 209 -20.06 18.33 3.02
C THR A 209 -19.11 19.13 2.13
N ASP A 210 -19.60 20.21 1.52
CA ASP A 210 -18.82 21.24 0.83
C ASP A 210 -18.66 22.51 1.68
N SER A 211 -19.27 22.53 2.87
CA SER A 211 -19.20 23.64 3.83
C SER A 211 -18.12 23.41 4.87
N LEU A 212 -17.08 24.24 4.85
CA LEU A 212 -16.06 24.25 5.88
C LEU A 212 -16.65 24.56 7.27
N ASP A 213 -17.63 25.48 7.35
CA ASP A 213 -18.30 25.83 8.62
C ASP A 213 -18.99 24.61 9.22
N GLU A 214 -19.75 23.86 8.42
CA GLU A 214 -20.40 22.63 8.87
C GLU A 214 -19.38 21.55 9.30
N ALA A 215 -18.31 21.38 8.51
CA ALA A 215 -17.27 20.40 8.85
C ALA A 215 -16.61 20.69 10.19
N LEU A 216 -16.26 21.96 10.46
CA LEU A 216 -15.64 22.36 11.72
C LEU A 216 -16.60 22.25 12.91
N GLU A 217 -17.88 22.68 12.74
CA GLU A 217 -18.91 22.55 13.77
C GLU A 217 -19.13 21.10 14.17
N LYS A 218 -19.32 20.21 13.18
CA LYS A 218 -19.53 18.78 13.42
C LYS A 218 -18.31 18.11 14.05
N ALA A 219 -17.11 18.49 13.62
CA ALA A 219 -15.88 17.95 14.21
C ALA A 219 -15.75 18.35 15.70
N GLU A 220 -16.04 19.60 16.02
CA GLU A 220 -15.96 20.10 17.41
C GLU A 220 -17.06 19.51 18.30
N GLU A 221 -18.30 19.38 17.80
CA GLU A 221 -19.39 18.71 18.50
C GLU A 221 -18.98 17.25 18.84
N ALA A 222 -18.51 16.49 17.85
CA ALA A 222 -18.11 15.10 18.02
C ALA A 222 -16.93 14.94 19.00
N LYS A 223 -15.90 15.80 18.88
CA LYS A 223 -14.77 15.86 19.81
C LYS A 223 -15.22 16.08 21.25
N ASN A 224 -16.10 17.07 21.49
CA ASN A 224 -16.53 17.46 22.83
C ASN A 224 -17.32 16.36 23.55
N VAL A 225 -18.08 15.55 22.81
CA VAL A 225 -18.79 14.40 23.37
C VAL A 225 -17.98 13.10 23.32
N GLY A 226 -16.77 13.14 22.75
CA GLY A 226 -15.88 11.99 22.60
C GLY A 226 -16.43 10.90 21.69
N LYS A 227 -17.19 11.28 20.65
CA LYS A 227 -17.76 10.36 19.64
C LYS A 227 -16.86 10.36 18.39
N PRO A 228 -16.40 9.19 17.92
CA PRO A 228 -15.70 9.10 16.65
C PRO A 228 -16.58 9.60 15.48
N LEU A 229 -15.98 10.35 14.56
CA LEU A 229 -16.69 10.85 13.38
C LEU A 229 -15.70 11.08 12.23
N ALA A 230 -16.03 10.57 11.05
CA ALA A 230 -15.29 10.80 9.82
C ALA A 230 -16.06 11.72 8.87
N ILE A 231 -15.50 12.89 8.62
CA ILE A 231 -16.09 13.94 7.77
C ILE A 231 -15.30 14.04 6.48
N GLY A 232 -15.94 13.82 5.34
CA GLY A 232 -15.41 14.14 4.02
C GLY A 232 -15.76 15.57 3.64
N LEU A 233 -14.75 16.41 3.46
CA LEU A 233 -14.91 17.79 3.05
C LEU A 233 -14.47 17.96 1.59
N VAL A 234 -15.38 18.40 0.74
CA VAL A 234 -15.07 18.72 -0.67
C VAL A 234 -14.30 20.04 -0.72
N GLY A 235 -13.05 20.00 -1.20
CA GLY A 235 -12.23 21.20 -1.29
C GLY A 235 -10.78 20.91 -1.66
N ASN A 236 -10.03 21.99 -1.93
CA ASN A 236 -8.60 21.90 -2.17
C ASN A 236 -7.84 21.98 -0.84
N ALA A 237 -6.96 21.02 -0.58
CA ALA A 237 -6.24 20.94 0.71
C ALA A 237 -5.37 22.18 0.96
N ALA A 238 -4.70 22.73 -0.06
CA ALA A 238 -3.88 23.92 0.10
C ALA A 238 -4.71 25.13 0.57
N GLU A 239 -5.95 25.27 0.09
CA GLU A 239 -6.86 26.34 0.49
C GLU A 239 -7.49 26.06 1.86
N VAL A 240 -8.05 24.86 2.04
CA VAL A 240 -8.78 24.47 3.25
C VAL A 240 -7.89 24.52 4.49
N HIS A 241 -6.66 24.01 4.39
CA HIS A 241 -5.73 24.00 5.55
C HIS A 241 -5.36 25.41 5.98
N HIS A 242 -5.09 26.32 5.04
CA HIS A 242 -4.82 27.72 5.35
C HIS A 242 -6.04 28.45 5.94
N GLU A 243 -7.24 28.17 5.43
CA GLU A 243 -8.45 28.77 5.96
C GLU A 243 -8.73 28.31 7.40
N ILE A 244 -8.52 27.03 7.70
CA ILE A 244 -8.62 26.50 9.09
C ILE A 244 -7.61 27.21 10.02
N LEU A 245 -6.37 27.41 9.53
CA LEU A 245 -5.33 28.16 10.28
C LEU A 245 -5.72 29.60 10.54
N ASN A 246 -6.27 30.29 9.54
CA ASN A 246 -6.73 31.69 9.62
C ASN A 246 -7.86 31.86 10.65
N ARG A 247 -8.76 30.89 10.74
CA ARG A 247 -9.83 30.86 11.73
C ARG A 247 -9.36 30.52 13.14
N GLY A 248 -8.10 30.10 13.30
CA GLY A 248 -7.55 29.72 14.61
C GLY A 248 -8.19 28.42 15.16
N PHE A 249 -8.81 27.61 14.32
CA PHE A 249 -9.41 26.35 14.75
C PHE A 249 -8.32 25.34 15.13
N LYS A 250 -8.52 24.65 16.26
CA LYS A 250 -7.50 23.74 16.80
C LYS A 250 -7.57 22.38 16.11
N ILE A 251 -6.49 22.02 15.44
CA ILE A 251 -6.22 20.67 14.94
C ILE A 251 -5.20 20.01 15.87
N ASP A 252 -5.42 18.75 16.23
CA ASP A 252 -4.53 18.00 17.13
C ASP A 252 -3.51 17.15 16.34
N ILE A 253 -3.89 16.67 15.14
CA ILE A 253 -3.05 15.84 14.27
C ILE A 253 -3.23 16.31 12.82
N VAL A 254 -2.14 16.45 12.06
CA VAL A 254 -2.18 16.77 10.63
C VAL A 254 -1.29 15.83 9.83
N THR A 255 -1.83 15.31 8.73
CA THR A 255 -1.10 14.46 7.78
C THR A 255 -1.67 14.64 6.37
N ASP A 256 -1.10 13.94 5.37
CA ASP A 256 -1.54 14.00 3.98
C ASP A 256 -1.30 12.67 3.26
N GLN A 257 -2.25 12.29 2.41
CA GLN A 257 -2.12 11.15 1.50
C GLN A 257 -2.71 11.44 0.11
N THR A 258 -2.61 12.68 -0.36
CA THR A 258 -2.88 13.03 -1.77
C THR A 258 -1.90 12.29 -2.68
N SER A 259 -2.21 12.20 -3.97
CA SER A 259 -1.28 11.59 -4.95
C SER A 259 -0.17 12.57 -5.38
N ALA A 260 0.45 13.25 -4.41
CA ALA A 260 1.46 14.31 -4.61
C ALA A 260 2.72 13.81 -5.34
N HIS A 261 2.95 12.51 -5.38
CA HIS A 261 4.08 11.88 -6.10
C HIS A 261 4.01 12.07 -7.63
N ASP A 262 2.87 12.42 -8.16
CA ASP A 262 2.67 12.76 -9.58
C ASP A 262 2.06 14.17 -9.70
N PRO A 263 2.89 15.22 -9.83
CA PRO A 263 2.39 16.59 -9.92
C PRO A 263 1.49 16.86 -11.12
N LEU A 264 1.56 16.06 -12.17
CA LEU A 264 0.73 16.25 -13.38
C LEU A 264 -0.65 15.61 -13.22
N ASN A 265 -0.75 14.41 -12.65
CA ASN A 265 -2.02 13.66 -12.64
C ASN A 265 -2.59 13.45 -11.23
N GLY A 266 -1.81 13.69 -10.19
CA GLY A 266 -2.14 13.31 -8.82
C GLY A 266 -2.57 14.44 -7.89
N TYR A 267 -2.31 15.70 -8.23
CA TYR A 267 -2.62 16.84 -7.38
C TYR A 267 -3.28 17.97 -8.18
N VAL A 268 -4.41 18.46 -7.73
CA VAL A 268 -5.14 19.56 -8.39
C VAL A 268 -4.63 20.91 -7.86
N PRO A 269 -4.21 21.85 -8.73
CA PRO A 269 -3.78 23.18 -8.31
C PRO A 269 -4.89 23.93 -7.55
N GLU A 270 -4.52 24.77 -6.59
CA GLU A 270 -5.46 25.66 -5.91
C GLU A 270 -6.10 26.63 -6.90
N GLY A 271 -7.35 27.02 -6.64
CA GLY A 271 -8.12 27.95 -7.47
C GLY A 271 -8.71 27.34 -8.73
N TYR A 272 -8.52 26.05 -8.98
CA TYR A 272 -9.05 25.35 -10.15
C TYR A 272 -10.12 24.33 -9.77
N SER A 273 -11.23 24.32 -10.49
CA SER A 273 -12.16 23.19 -10.49
C SER A 273 -11.53 21.98 -11.20
N LEU A 274 -12.09 20.79 -11.01
CA LEU A 274 -11.62 19.58 -11.70
C LEU A 274 -11.64 19.75 -13.22
N GLU A 275 -12.70 20.33 -13.77
CA GLU A 275 -12.85 20.56 -15.21
C GLU A 275 -11.81 21.55 -15.76
N GLU A 276 -11.55 22.64 -15.04
CA GLU A 276 -10.52 23.61 -15.43
C GLU A 276 -9.12 23.04 -15.32
N ALA A 277 -8.86 22.24 -14.28
CA ALA A 277 -7.61 21.53 -14.08
C ALA A 277 -7.36 20.53 -15.20
N ASP A 278 -8.36 19.76 -15.62
CA ASP A 278 -8.24 18.81 -16.75
C ASP A 278 -7.93 19.54 -18.06
N LYS A 279 -8.61 20.66 -18.34
CA LYS A 279 -8.33 21.49 -19.53
C LYS A 279 -6.91 22.04 -19.51
N LEU A 280 -6.45 22.51 -18.36
CA LEU A 280 -5.08 23.02 -18.21
C LEU A 280 -4.05 21.91 -18.43
N ARG A 281 -4.29 20.73 -17.84
CA ARG A 281 -3.42 19.57 -17.98
C ARG A 281 -3.23 19.14 -19.44
N GLU A 282 -4.32 19.16 -20.22
CA GLU A 282 -4.30 18.81 -21.65
C GLU A 282 -3.61 19.88 -22.50
N ASN A 283 -3.85 21.17 -22.22
CA ASN A 283 -3.40 22.27 -23.06
C ASN A 283 -1.99 22.76 -22.71
N ASP A 284 -1.65 22.79 -21.41
CA ASP A 284 -0.33 23.24 -20.91
C ASP A 284 0.11 22.41 -19.68
N PRO A 285 0.59 21.19 -19.90
CA PRO A 285 1.03 20.32 -18.81
C PRO A 285 2.20 20.90 -18.00
N LYS A 286 3.01 21.79 -18.57
CA LYS A 286 4.13 22.42 -17.85
C LYS A 286 3.64 23.45 -16.84
N GLU A 287 2.71 24.31 -17.25
CA GLU A 287 2.09 25.27 -16.34
C GLU A 287 1.26 24.54 -15.28
N TYR A 288 0.57 23.43 -15.64
CA TYR A 288 -0.13 22.59 -14.65
C TYR A 288 0.82 22.10 -13.55
N VAL A 289 1.94 21.48 -13.91
CA VAL A 289 2.95 20.96 -12.95
C VAL A 289 3.46 22.08 -12.06
N LYS A 290 3.79 23.23 -12.62
CA LYS A 290 4.24 24.39 -11.85
C LYS A 290 3.20 24.84 -10.81
N LEU A 291 1.94 24.94 -11.18
CA LEU A 291 0.85 25.37 -10.29
C LEU A 291 0.52 24.32 -9.24
N SER A 292 0.52 23.05 -9.61
CA SER A 292 0.30 21.96 -8.65
C SER A 292 1.44 21.84 -7.63
N SER A 293 2.69 21.98 -8.07
CA SER A 293 3.86 22.00 -7.17
C SER A 293 3.82 23.17 -6.20
N ALA A 294 3.45 24.38 -6.69
CA ALA A 294 3.26 25.55 -5.82
C ALA A 294 2.15 25.35 -4.79
N SER A 295 1.05 24.68 -5.17
CA SER A 295 -0.05 24.34 -4.26
C SER A 295 0.37 23.30 -3.22
N MET A 296 1.16 22.30 -3.60
CA MET A 296 1.73 21.32 -2.66
C MET A 296 2.66 21.99 -1.65
N LYS A 297 3.48 22.95 -2.09
CA LYS A 297 4.30 23.76 -1.17
C LYS A 297 3.44 24.48 -0.13
N LYS A 298 2.39 25.15 -0.54
CA LYS A 298 1.43 25.81 0.39
C LYS A 298 0.80 24.81 1.35
N HIS A 299 0.43 23.62 0.87
CA HIS A 299 -0.11 22.58 1.72
C HIS A 299 0.89 22.18 2.83
N VAL A 300 2.16 21.97 2.49
CA VAL A 300 3.23 21.66 3.47
C VAL A 300 3.48 22.83 4.41
N GLU A 301 3.46 24.08 3.93
CA GLU A 301 3.56 25.27 4.78
C GLU A 301 2.44 25.31 5.83
N ALA A 302 1.21 24.94 5.44
CA ALA A 302 0.11 24.83 6.39
C ALA A 302 0.32 23.72 7.43
N MET A 303 0.82 22.54 7.02
CA MET A 303 1.15 21.44 7.93
C MET A 303 2.21 21.86 8.96
N LEU A 304 3.27 22.56 8.53
CA LEU A 304 4.29 23.11 9.41
C LEU A 304 3.70 24.14 10.40
N ALA A 305 2.81 25.01 9.92
CA ALA A 305 2.15 26.00 10.76
C ALA A 305 1.22 25.35 11.83
N PHE A 306 0.55 24.24 11.50
CA PHE A 306 -0.17 23.45 12.50
C PHE A 306 0.77 22.83 13.52
N GLN A 307 1.93 22.30 13.09
CA GLN A 307 2.95 21.76 13.99
C GLN A 307 3.45 22.85 14.96
N GLU A 308 3.74 24.04 14.48
CA GLU A 308 4.14 25.18 15.32
C GLU A 308 3.06 25.57 16.36
N LYS A 309 1.79 25.34 16.04
CA LYS A 309 0.65 25.52 16.96
C LYS A 309 0.41 24.32 17.88
N GLY A 310 1.27 23.30 17.83
CA GLY A 310 1.26 22.13 18.71
C GLY A 310 0.53 20.90 18.19
N ALA A 311 0.11 20.88 16.93
CA ALA A 311 -0.38 19.66 16.30
C ALA A 311 0.76 18.65 16.06
N ILE A 312 0.45 17.36 16.15
CA ILE A 312 1.36 16.32 15.70
C ILE A 312 1.27 16.23 14.18
N ALA A 313 2.38 16.57 13.51
CA ALA A 313 2.48 16.51 12.05
C ALA A 313 3.35 15.34 11.60
N PHE A 314 2.91 14.60 10.60
CA PHE A 314 3.72 13.55 9.96
C PHE A 314 3.32 13.36 8.49
N ASP A 315 4.29 12.92 7.67
CA ASP A 315 4.07 12.57 6.27
C ASP A 315 3.66 11.10 6.15
N TYR A 316 2.57 10.84 5.45
CA TYR A 316 2.13 9.46 5.18
C TYR A 316 2.78 8.84 3.92
N GLY A 317 3.81 9.50 3.36
CA GLY A 317 4.69 8.89 2.36
C GLY A 317 4.22 9.01 0.91
N ASN A 318 3.81 10.21 0.51
CA ASN A 318 3.41 10.51 -0.86
C ASN A 318 4.36 11.46 -1.60
N ASN A 319 5.52 11.76 -0.99
CA ASN A 319 6.57 12.65 -1.53
C ASN A 319 6.20 14.15 -1.57
N ILE A 320 5.14 14.59 -0.90
CA ILE A 320 4.74 16.01 -0.88
C ILE A 320 5.82 16.91 -0.29
N ARG A 321 6.57 16.44 0.73
CA ARG A 321 7.69 17.18 1.33
C ARG A 321 8.81 17.44 0.33
N GLN A 322 9.13 16.46 -0.51
CA GLN A 322 10.16 16.61 -1.54
C GLN A 322 9.74 17.64 -2.58
N VAL A 323 8.51 17.58 -3.06
CA VAL A 323 8.00 18.58 -4.01
C VAL A 323 8.05 19.99 -3.40
N ALA A 324 7.65 20.15 -2.15
CA ALA A 324 7.71 21.44 -1.46
C ALA A 324 9.17 21.93 -1.28
N PHE A 325 10.10 21.01 -0.99
CA PHE A 325 11.52 21.32 -0.88
C PHE A 325 12.12 21.78 -2.23
N ASP A 326 11.79 21.10 -3.31
CA ASP A 326 12.22 21.46 -4.68
C ASP A 326 11.65 22.83 -5.10
N GLU A 327 10.47 23.21 -4.58
CA GLU A 327 9.87 24.55 -4.73
C GLU A 327 10.46 25.59 -3.75
N GLY A 328 11.56 25.27 -3.04
CA GLY A 328 12.32 26.19 -2.18
C GLY A 328 11.81 26.29 -0.75
N LEU A 329 11.02 25.33 -0.25
CA LEU A 329 10.66 25.25 1.17
C LEU A 329 11.73 24.46 1.94
N GLU A 330 12.79 25.12 2.41
CA GLU A 330 13.97 24.49 3.02
C GLU A 330 13.62 23.63 4.26
N ASN A 331 12.57 23.97 4.99
CA ASN A 331 12.11 23.28 6.20
C ASN A 331 11.02 22.23 5.94
N ALA A 332 10.76 21.82 4.69
CA ALA A 332 9.72 20.87 4.34
C ALA A 332 9.82 19.52 5.09
N PHE A 333 11.02 19.12 5.49
CA PHE A 333 11.28 17.87 6.23
C PHE A 333 11.33 18.04 7.76
N ASN A 334 10.88 19.16 8.33
CA ASN A 334 10.89 19.38 9.78
C ASN A 334 9.86 18.51 10.54
N PHE A 335 8.94 17.86 9.87
CA PHE A 335 8.13 16.79 10.45
C PHE A 335 8.51 15.44 9.82
N PRO A 336 8.48 14.34 10.62
CA PRO A 336 8.95 13.03 10.16
C PRO A 336 7.96 12.36 9.22
N GLY A 337 8.44 11.34 8.49
CA GLY A 337 7.58 10.33 7.87
C GLY A 337 6.99 9.37 8.92
N PHE A 338 5.89 8.71 8.58
CA PHE A 338 5.19 7.79 9.50
C PHE A 338 6.04 6.55 9.84
N VAL A 339 6.90 6.10 8.92
CA VAL A 339 7.70 4.90 9.16
C VAL A 339 8.75 5.12 10.25
N PRO A 340 9.65 6.12 10.17
CA PRO A 340 10.59 6.37 11.26
C PRO A 340 9.91 6.75 12.57
N ALA A 341 8.73 7.41 12.52
CA ALA A 341 8.02 7.83 13.70
C ALA A 341 7.31 6.69 14.44
N TYR A 342 6.67 5.76 13.71
CA TYR A 342 5.72 4.81 14.31
C TYR A 342 5.93 3.34 13.91
N ILE A 343 6.50 3.05 12.75
CA ILE A 343 6.49 1.70 12.16
C ILE A 343 7.84 0.99 12.24
N ARG A 344 8.96 1.71 12.29
CA ARG A 344 10.31 1.15 12.29
C ARG A 344 10.54 0.00 13.28
N PRO A 345 10.09 0.06 14.54
CA PRO A 345 10.28 -1.06 15.48
C PRO A 345 9.63 -2.36 15.00
N LEU A 346 8.45 -2.28 14.38
CA LEU A 346 7.76 -3.45 13.81
C LEU A 346 8.54 -4.04 12.63
N PHE A 347 9.09 -3.19 11.77
CA PHE A 347 9.93 -3.62 10.66
C PHE A 347 11.20 -4.36 11.11
N CYS A 348 11.77 -3.99 12.26
CA CYS A 348 12.91 -4.69 12.86
C CYS A 348 12.58 -6.15 13.24
N GLU A 349 11.31 -6.47 13.52
CA GLU A 349 10.83 -7.82 13.81
C GLU A 349 10.35 -8.57 12.55
N GLY A 350 10.54 -7.99 11.36
CA GLY A 350 9.96 -8.50 10.12
C GLY A 350 8.44 -8.44 10.12
N LYS A 351 7.83 -7.68 11.06
CA LYS A 351 6.39 -7.52 11.20
C LYS A 351 5.91 -6.49 10.18
N GLY A 352 4.93 -6.88 9.38
CA GLY A 352 4.38 -6.04 8.32
C GLY A 352 3.17 -6.69 7.66
N PRO A 353 2.68 -6.08 6.56
CA PRO A 353 1.41 -6.44 5.94
C PRO A 353 1.44 -7.86 5.35
N PHE A 354 0.71 -8.76 5.97
CA PHE A 354 0.38 -10.09 5.46
C PHE A 354 -1.05 -10.05 4.92
N ARG A 355 -1.18 -10.21 3.61
CA ARG A 355 -2.42 -10.00 2.86
C ARG A 355 -2.87 -11.30 2.23
N PHE A 356 -4.16 -11.63 2.34
CA PHE A 356 -4.71 -12.81 1.70
C PHE A 356 -6.11 -12.56 1.13
N ALA A 357 -6.40 -13.22 0.00
CA ALA A 357 -7.65 -13.12 -0.74
C ALA A 357 -8.22 -14.52 -1.02
N ALA A 358 -9.53 -14.68 -0.83
CA ALA A 358 -10.24 -15.93 -1.05
C ALA A 358 -10.73 -16.03 -2.51
N LEU A 359 -10.17 -16.97 -3.28
CA LEU A 359 -10.55 -17.16 -4.69
C LEU A 359 -11.95 -17.78 -4.85
N SER A 360 -12.52 -18.34 -3.79
CA SER A 360 -13.92 -18.76 -3.77
C SER A 360 -14.91 -17.61 -3.99
N GLY A 361 -14.55 -16.41 -3.55
CA GLY A 361 -15.45 -15.27 -3.44
C GLY A 361 -16.45 -15.39 -2.30
N ASP A 362 -16.30 -16.37 -1.41
CA ASP A 362 -17.15 -16.53 -0.21
C ASP A 362 -16.50 -15.82 1.00
N PRO A 363 -17.18 -14.84 1.60
CA PRO A 363 -16.71 -14.19 2.83
C PRO A 363 -16.42 -15.15 3.99
N LYS A 364 -17.11 -16.32 4.06
CA LYS A 364 -16.89 -17.32 5.10
C LYS A 364 -15.48 -17.88 5.12
N ASP A 365 -14.80 -17.93 3.98
CA ASP A 365 -13.40 -18.38 3.92
C ASP A 365 -12.48 -17.38 4.63
N ILE A 366 -12.79 -16.09 4.57
CA ILE A 366 -12.05 -15.05 5.33
C ILE A 366 -12.40 -15.13 6.82
N GLU A 367 -13.68 -15.36 7.18
CA GLU A 367 -14.09 -15.55 8.58
C GLU A 367 -13.36 -16.76 9.19
N ARG A 368 -13.23 -17.88 8.44
CA ARG A 368 -12.48 -19.06 8.90
C ARG A 368 -10.99 -18.76 9.06
N ALA A 369 -10.41 -17.98 8.15
CA ALA A 369 -9.02 -17.55 8.25
C ALA A 369 -8.80 -16.59 9.44
N ASP A 370 -9.71 -15.67 9.72
CA ASP A 370 -9.68 -14.80 10.90
C ASP A 370 -9.72 -15.65 12.19
N GLN A 371 -10.56 -16.69 12.23
CA GLN A 371 -10.62 -17.62 13.36
C GLN A 371 -9.29 -18.39 13.51
N LEU A 372 -8.69 -18.87 12.41
CA LEU A 372 -7.39 -19.52 12.44
C LEU A 372 -6.30 -18.60 13.03
N MET A 373 -6.28 -17.31 12.67
CA MET A 373 -5.33 -16.37 13.27
C MET A 373 -5.52 -16.25 14.79
N ARG A 374 -6.74 -16.24 15.28
CA ARG A 374 -7.04 -16.23 16.73
C ARG A 374 -6.54 -17.50 17.42
N GLU A 375 -6.67 -18.66 16.77
CA GLU A 375 -6.20 -19.94 17.26
C GLU A 375 -4.66 -20.00 17.30
N LEU A 376 -3.99 -19.42 16.31
CA LEU A 376 -2.52 -19.47 16.17
C LEU A 376 -1.78 -18.44 17.04
N PHE A 377 -2.39 -17.27 17.28
CA PHE A 377 -1.75 -16.12 17.90
C PHE A 377 -2.59 -15.50 19.04
N PRO A 378 -3.13 -16.30 19.98
CA PRO A 378 -4.08 -15.79 20.99
C PRO A 378 -3.47 -14.76 21.94
N GLU A 379 -2.16 -14.73 22.09
CA GLU A 379 -1.44 -13.80 22.97
C GLU A 379 -1.21 -12.41 22.32
N ASP A 380 -1.33 -12.28 20.99
CA ASP A 380 -1.20 -10.99 20.31
C ASP A 380 -2.48 -10.16 20.45
N LYS A 381 -2.56 -9.39 21.54
CA LYS A 381 -3.72 -8.55 21.85
C LYS A 381 -3.99 -7.48 20.80
N LYS A 382 -2.95 -6.96 20.11
CA LYS A 382 -3.11 -5.98 19.04
C LYS A 382 -3.78 -6.63 17.83
N LEU A 383 -3.33 -7.83 17.45
CA LEU A 383 -3.96 -8.61 16.40
C LEU A 383 -5.40 -8.98 16.74
N MET A 384 -5.69 -9.41 17.98
CA MET A 384 -7.05 -9.73 18.40
C MET A 384 -7.98 -8.51 18.27
N ARG A 385 -7.55 -7.35 18.80
CA ARG A 385 -8.30 -6.08 18.66
C ARG A 385 -8.54 -5.73 17.19
N TRP A 386 -7.51 -5.88 16.35
CA TRP A 386 -7.65 -5.65 14.91
C TRP A 386 -8.70 -6.56 14.27
N LEU A 387 -8.64 -7.86 14.52
CA LEU A 387 -9.58 -8.83 13.94
C LEU A 387 -11.04 -8.57 14.38
N ASP A 388 -11.26 -8.17 15.64
CA ASP A 388 -12.61 -7.80 16.14
C ASP A 388 -13.16 -6.62 15.33
N MET A 389 -12.38 -5.56 15.16
CA MET A 389 -12.82 -4.38 14.43
C MET A 389 -12.91 -4.63 12.93
N ALA A 390 -11.99 -5.39 12.33
CA ALA A 390 -11.98 -5.67 10.92
C ALA A 390 -13.21 -6.48 10.48
N SER A 391 -13.61 -7.48 11.26
CA SER A 391 -14.80 -8.29 10.98
C SER A 391 -16.10 -7.48 10.99
N GLU A 392 -16.18 -6.45 11.85
CA GLU A 392 -17.36 -5.59 11.98
C GLU A 392 -17.39 -4.44 10.97
N LYS A 393 -16.25 -3.78 10.76
CA LYS A 393 -16.20 -2.46 10.11
C LYS A 393 -15.74 -2.49 8.66
N ILE A 394 -14.97 -3.48 8.24
CA ILE A 394 -14.40 -3.52 6.89
C ILE A 394 -15.31 -4.26 5.93
N ALA A 395 -15.88 -3.53 4.97
CA ALA A 395 -16.60 -4.11 3.85
C ALA A 395 -15.60 -4.66 2.82
N PHE A 396 -15.88 -5.85 2.28
CA PHE A 396 -15.10 -6.42 1.20
C PHE A 396 -15.33 -5.64 -0.11
N GLN A 397 -14.27 -5.50 -0.89
CA GLN A 397 -14.27 -4.93 -2.23
C GLN A 397 -13.73 -5.99 -3.20
N GLY A 398 -14.48 -6.33 -4.23
CA GLY A 398 -14.10 -7.42 -5.15
C GLY A 398 -14.07 -8.80 -4.47
N LEU A 399 -12.92 -9.49 -4.53
CA LEU A 399 -12.71 -10.74 -3.80
C LEU A 399 -12.60 -10.47 -2.30
N PRO A 400 -13.27 -11.28 -1.45
CA PRO A 400 -13.10 -11.19 0.00
C PRO A 400 -11.63 -11.35 0.37
N SER A 401 -11.14 -10.41 1.18
CA SER A 401 -9.72 -10.32 1.51
C SER A 401 -9.53 -9.81 2.93
N ARG A 402 -8.39 -10.15 3.53
CA ARG A 402 -7.98 -9.64 4.82
C ARG A 402 -6.50 -9.27 4.79
N ILE A 403 -6.14 -8.30 5.61
CA ILE A 403 -4.76 -7.97 5.94
C ILE A 403 -4.56 -8.16 7.44
N ALA A 404 -3.41 -8.70 7.81
CA ALA A 404 -2.94 -8.80 9.18
C ALA A 404 -1.45 -8.46 9.23
N TRP A 405 -0.98 -7.86 10.32
CA TRP A 405 0.45 -7.61 10.49
C TRP A 405 1.07 -8.78 11.26
N LEU A 406 1.84 -9.59 10.54
CA LEU A 406 2.53 -10.76 11.07
C LEU A 406 4.04 -10.61 10.88
N GLY A 407 4.80 -11.12 11.85
CA GLY A 407 6.26 -11.06 11.88
C GLY A 407 6.96 -12.27 11.26
N TYR A 408 8.29 -12.28 11.42
CA TYR A 408 9.13 -13.39 11.01
C TYR A 408 8.76 -14.68 11.77
N GLY A 409 8.53 -15.76 11.03
CA GLY A 409 8.05 -17.05 11.53
C GLY A 409 6.53 -17.13 11.67
N GLU A 410 5.83 -16.04 11.95
CA GLU A 410 4.37 -16.02 12.06
C GLU A 410 3.70 -16.16 10.69
N ARG A 411 4.24 -15.49 9.65
CA ARG A 411 3.72 -15.59 8.28
C ARG A 411 3.79 -17.01 7.73
N ALA A 412 4.92 -17.71 7.93
CA ALA A 412 5.06 -19.11 7.51
C ALA A 412 4.09 -20.03 8.25
N LYS A 413 3.95 -19.84 9.57
CA LYS A 413 2.98 -20.58 10.39
C LYS A 413 1.54 -20.40 9.89
N MET A 414 1.15 -19.15 9.63
CA MET A 414 -0.20 -18.83 9.12
C MET A 414 -0.39 -19.38 7.71
N GLY A 415 0.56 -19.19 6.79
CA GLY A 415 0.44 -19.66 5.40
C GLY A 415 0.33 -21.18 5.28
N LEU A 416 1.11 -21.93 6.05
CA LEU A 416 1.03 -23.39 6.10
C LEU A 416 -0.31 -23.87 6.66
N ALA A 417 -0.79 -23.24 7.73
CA ALA A 417 -2.08 -23.58 8.31
C ALA A 417 -3.25 -23.23 7.37
N LEU A 418 -3.18 -22.12 6.64
CA LEU A 418 -4.16 -21.81 5.58
C LEU A 418 -4.16 -22.88 4.49
N ASN A 419 -2.97 -23.35 4.06
CA ASN A 419 -2.87 -24.41 3.06
C ASN A 419 -3.50 -25.73 3.54
N GLU A 420 -3.38 -26.04 4.83
CA GLU A 420 -4.04 -27.20 5.44
C GLU A 420 -5.55 -27.05 5.45
N LEU A 421 -6.11 -25.86 5.77
CA LEU A 421 -7.56 -25.62 5.70
C LEU A 421 -8.10 -25.79 4.28
N VAL A 422 -7.36 -25.35 3.27
CA VAL A 422 -7.72 -25.57 1.86
C VAL A 422 -7.70 -27.08 1.53
N ARG A 423 -6.66 -27.80 1.94
CA ARG A 423 -6.50 -29.24 1.73
C ARG A 423 -7.65 -30.04 2.34
N ASN A 424 -8.09 -29.66 3.53
CA ASN A 424 -9.14 -30.35 4.29
C ASN A 424 -10.55 -29.89 3.88
N GLY A 425 -10.68 -28.89 3.01
CA GLY A 425 -11.96 -28.37 2.55
C GLY A 425 -12.70 -27.49 3.56
N GLU A 426 -12.00 -27.02 4.61
CA GLU A 426 -12.53 -26.04 5.57
C GLU A 426 -12.56 -24.63 4.96
N ILE A 427 -11.68 -24.36 4.01
CA ILE A 427 -11.70 -23.23 3.07
C ILE A 427 -12.00 -23.78 1.69
N SER A 428 -12.99 -23.19 1.01
CA SER A 428 -13.64 -23.80 -0.13
C SER A 428 -12.83 -23.71 -1.44
N ALA A 429 -11.86 -22.79 -1.56
CA ALA A 429 -10.99 -22.64 -2.73
C ALA A 429 -9.62 -22.09 -2.29
N PRO A 430 -8.59 -22.11 -3.16
CA PRO A 430 -7.28 -21.58 -2.84
C PRO A 430 -7.28 -20.15 -2.32
N ILE A 431 -6.29 -19.86 -1.48
CA ILE A 431 -6.01 -18.54 -0.92
C ILE A 431 -4.76 -17.96 -1.59
N VAL A 432 -4.88 -16.75 -2.11
CA VAL A 432 -3.74 -15.96 -2.58
C VAL A 432 -3.14 -15.23 -1.39
N ILE A 433 -1.85 -15.40 -1.17
CA ILE A 433 -1.11 -14.75 -0.09
C ILE A 433 -0.06 -13.83 -0.69
N GLY A 434 -0.07 -12.57 -0.28
CA GLY A 434 0.90 -11.57 -0.69
C GLY A 434 1.11 -10.55 0.41
N ARG A 435 1.71 -9.42 0.03
CA ARG A 435 1.92 -8.31 0.95
C ARG A 435 1.97 -6.98 0.20
N ASP A 436 1.97 -5.89 0.93
CA ASP A 436 2.26 -4.60 0.35
C ASP A 436 3.73 -4.54 -0.09
N HIS A 437 4.02 -3.80 -1.16
CA HIS A 437 5.39 -3.56 -1.61
C HIS A 437 6.19 -2.69 -0.63
N LEU A 438 5.52 -2.06 0.33
CA LEU A 438 6.10 -1.24 1.39
C LEU A 438 6.51 -2.05 2.62
N ASP A 439 6.67 -3.36 2.48
CA ASP A 439 7.06 -4.25 3.56
C ASP A 439 8.54 -4.08 3.94
N SER A 440 8.87 -4.50 5.14
CA SER A 440 10.12 -4.22 5.85
C SER A 440 11.42 -4.53 5.08
N GLY A 441 11.43 -5.56 4.24
CA GLY A 441 12.62 -6.02 3.52
C GLY A 441 12.58 -5.84 2.00
N SER A 442 11.55 -5.20 1.46
CA SER A 442 11.26 -5.21 0.02
C SER A 442 11.42 -3.87 -0.69
N VAL A 443 11.83 -2.83 0.01
CA VAL A 443 11.78 -1.46 -0.50
C VAL A 443 13.04 -0.67 -0.15
N ALA A 444 13.44 0.22 -1.04
CA ALA A 444 14.35 1.33 -0.79
C ALA A 444 13.63 2.62 -1.21
N SER A 445 13.27 3.45 -0.24
CA SER A 445 12.48 4.66 -0.41
C SER A 445 12.90 5.68 0.65
N PRO A 446 13.90 6.54 0.36
CA PRO A 446 14.48 7.48 1.34
C PRO A 446 13.49 8.46 1.95
N ASN A 447 12.42 8.79 1.23
CA ASN A 447 11.38 9.72 1.72
C ASN A 447 10.18 9.01 2.37
N ARG A 448 10.27 7.69 2.64
CA ARG A 448 9.18 6.93 3.26
C ARG A 448 9.67 5.74 4.09
N GLU A 449 9.75 4.51 3.51
CA GLU A 449 10.02 3.30 4.29
C GLU A 449 11.45 3.22 4.82
N THR A 450 12.39 3.77 4.10
CA THR A 450 13.81 3.78 4.50
C THR A 450 14.32 5.16 4.89
N GLU A 451 13.40 6.09 5.20
CA GLU A 451 13.74 7.40 5.73
C GLU A 451 14.48 7.26 7.06
N SER A 452 15.62 7.93 7.18
CA SER A 452 16.43 7.98 8.40
C SER A 452 16.87 6.60 8.92
N MET A 453 17.39 5.76 8.04
CA MET A 453 18.03 4.51 8.45
C MET A 453 19.22 4.79 9.37
N LYS A 454 19.38 3.98 10.42
CA LYS A 454 20.39 4.23 11.48
C LYS A 454 21.82 4.35 10.96
N ASP A 455 22.13 3.65 9.87
CA ASP A 455 23.46 3.64 9.21
C ASP A 455 23.56 4.58 7.99
N GLY A 456 22.47 5.27 7.62
CA GLY A 456 22.42 6.14 6.44
C GLY A 456 22.19 5.40 5.13
N SER A 457 21.77 4.13 5.15
CA SER A 457 21.53 3.29 3.96
C SER A 457 20.18 3.54 3.28
N ASP A 458 19.57 4.70 3.48
CA ASP A 458 18.22 5.06 3.04
C ASP A 458 17.99 4.78 1.54
N ALA A 459 18.97 5.09 0.70
CA ALA A 459 18.87 4.99 -0.76
C ALA A 459 19.49 3.72 -1.36
N VAL A 460 19.88 2.74 -0.53
CA VAL A 460 20.50 1.50 -1.04
C VAL A 460 19.46 0.58 -1.65
N GLY A 461 19.42 0.52 -2.98
CA GLY A 461 18.43 -0.24 -3.75
C GLY A 461 18.66 -1.76 -3.77
N ASP A 462 19.86 -2.23 -3.41
CA ASP A 462 20.23 -3.65 -3.44
C ASP A 462 19.25 -4.53 -2.64
N TRP A 463 18.74 -4.03 -1.52
CA TRP A 463 17.80 -4.75 -0.66
C TRP A 463 16.52 -5.16 -1.37
N ALA A 464 15.93 -4.26 -2.15
CA ALA A 464 14.71 -4.55 -2.92
C ALA A 464 14.98 -5.60 -4.02
N ILE A 465 16.13 -5.51 -4.67
CA ILE A 465 16.53 -6.48 -5.70
C ILE A 465 16.80 -7.84 -5.07
N LEU A 466 17.56 -7.91 -3.97
CA LEU A 466 17.81 -9.15 -3.24
C LEU A 466 16.52 -9.80 -2.73
N ASN A 467 15.54 -8.99 -2.29
CA ASN A 467 14.22 -9.50 -1.90
C ASN A 467 13.52 -10.22 -3.08
N ALA A 468 13.49 -9.61 -4.26
CA ALA A 468 12.89 -10.23 -5.44
C ALA A 468 13.64 -11.52 -5.84
N LEU A 469 14.98 -11.49 -5.81
CA LEU A 469 15.81 -12.64 -6.17
C LEU A 469 15.61 -13.83 -5.21
N VAL A 470 15.64 -13.58 -3.89
CA VAL A 470 15.46 -14.65 -2.90
C VAL A 470 14.04 -15.22 -2.93
N ASN A 471 13.01 -14.38 -3.13
CA ASN A 471 11.64 -14.86 -3.26
C ASN A 471 11.41 -15.65 -4.56
N THR A 472 12.11 -15.31 -5.65
CA THR A 472 12.14 -16.11 -6.88
C THR A 472 12.78 -17.47 -6.61
N ALA A 473 13.94 -17.51 -5.96
CA ALA A 473 14.63 -18.75 -5.60
C ALA A 473 13.82 -19.61 -4.61
N ALA A 474 13.08 -18.99 -3.70
CA ALA A 474 12.20 -19.67 -2.74
C ALA A 474 10.94 -20.25 -3.38
N GLY A 475 10.58 -19.83 -4.59
CA GLY A 475 9.45 -20.35 -5.35
C GLY A 475 8.14 -19.59 -5.13
N GLY A 476 8.17 -18.26 -5.03
CA GLY A 476 6.95 -17.44 -5.06
C GLY A 476 6.12 -17.70 -6.34
N SER A 477 4.81 -17.57 -6.27
CA SER A 477 3.95 -17.85 -7.43
C SER A 477 4.07 -16.78 -8.52
N TRP A 478 4.19 -15.50 -8.13
CA TRP A 478 4.67 -14.43 -8.99
C TRP A 478 5.41 -13.37 -8.21
N ILE A 479 6.45 -12.85 -8.84
CA ILE A 479 7.41 -11.91 -8.24
C ILE A 479 7.54 -10.69 -9.14
N SER A 480 7.73 -9.53 -8.55
CA SER A 480 7.84 -8.29 -9.30
C SER A 480 8.91 -7.34 -8.74
N VAL A 481 9.49 -6.55 -9.62
CA VAL A 481 10.36 -5.41 -9.28
C VAL A 481 9.78 -4.15 -9.90
N HIS A 482 9.72 -3.08 -9.12
CA HIS A 482 9.13 -1.82 -9.54
C HIS A 482 10.03 -0.64 -9.18
N HIS A 483 9.81 0.45 -9.88
CA HIS A 483 10.44 1.73 -9.62
C HIS A 483 9.36 2.80 -9.48
N GLY A 484 9.60 3.79 -8.65
CA GLY A 484 8.74 4.95 -8.46
C GLY A 484 7.71 4.81 -7.35
N GLY A 485 6.92 3.76 -7.33
CA GLY A 485 5.93 3.49 -6.29
C GLY A 485 5.05 4.68 -5.92
N GLY A 486 4.66 4.78 -4.67
CA GLY A 486 3.84 5.89 -4.14
C GLY A 486 4.59 7.18 -3.85
N VAL A 487 5.90 7.24 -4.10
CA VAL A 487 6.75 8.44 -3.94
C VAL A 487 7.24 9.03 -5.27
N GLY A 488 6.86 8.41 -6.39
CA GLY A 488 7.15 8.92 -7.72
C GLY A 488 8.44 8.42 -8.36
N MET A 489 8.58 8.74 -9.64
CA MET A 489 9.68 8.29 -10.48
C MET A 489 11.03 8.82 -9.96
N GLY A 490 11.99 7.91 -9.77
CA GLY A 490 13.33 8.25 -9.26
C GLY A 490 13.49 8.10 -7.73
N TYR A 491 12.42 7.93 -6.97
CA TYR A 491 12.44 8.03 -5.50
C TYR A 491 12.29 6.69 -4.77
N SER A 492 12.04 5.58 -5.45
CA SER A 492 11.99 4.27 -4.80
C SER A 492 12.26 3.10 -5.73
N LEU A 493 12.79 2.01 -5.15
CA LEU A 493 12.78 0.67 -5.72
C LEU A 493 12.07 -0.27 -4.75
N HIS A 494 11.22 -1.16 -5.26
CA HIS A 494 10.51 -2.10 -4.39
C HIS A 494 10.17 -3.39 -5.12
N ALA A 495 9.96 -4.45 -4.34
CA ALA A 495 9.65 -5.78 -4.83
C ALA A 495 8.29 -6.25 -4.30
N GLY A 496 7.55 -6.97 -5.15
CA GLY A 496 6.33 -7.67 -4.81
C GLY A 496 6.56 -9.17 -4.74
N MET A 497 5.85 -9.82 -3.84
CA MET A 497 5.84 -11.26 -3.66
C MET A 497 4.41 -11.76 -3.46
N VAL A 498 4.05 -12.82 -4.19
CA VAL A 498 2.79 -13.53 -4.01
C VAL A 498 3.03 -15.03 -4.06
N VAL A 499 2.35 -15.78 -3.21
CA VAL A 499 2.38 -17.24 -3.15
C VAL A 499 0.96 -17.77 -2.92
N VAL A 500 0.63 -18.91 -3.52
CA VAL A 500 -0.72 -19.49 -3.48
C VAL A 500 -0.76 -20.69 -2.55
N ALA A 501 -1.74 -20.71 -1.64
CA ALA A 501 -2.12 -21.85 -0.82
C ALA A 501 -3.25 -22.61 -1.55
N ASP A 502 -2.91 -23.68 -2.27
CA ASP A 502 -3.84 -24.47 -3.09
C ASP A 502 -4.18 -25.84 -2.50
N GLY A 503 -3.72 -26.09 -1.28
CA GLY A 503 -3.91 -27.36 -0.56
C GLY A 503 -2.87 -28.45 -0.89
N SER A 504 -1.98 -28.23 -1.87
CA SER A 504 -0.98 -29.22 -2.29
C SER A 504 0.25 -29.25 -1.36
N GLU A 505 0.97 -30.40 -1.34
CA GLU A 505 2.28 -30.51 -0.69
C GLU A 505 3.34 -29.61 -1.33
N ARG A 506 3.20 -29.32 -2.64
CA ARG A 506 4.05 -28.35 -3.32
C ARG A 506 3.86 -26.96 -2.73
N ALA A 507 2.61 -26.55 -2.47
CA ALA A 507 2.31 -25.28 -1.83
C ALA A 507 2.91 -25.23 -0.41
N ASP A 508 2.87 -26.31 0.39
CA ASP A 508 3.53 -26.35 1.71
C ASP A 508 5.02 -25.97 1.62
N ARG A 509 5.76 -26.59 0.69
CA ARG A 509 7.19 -26.31 0.52
C ARG A 509 7.45 -24.86 0.11
N ARG A 510 6.65 -24.31 -0.80
CA ARG A 510 6.79 -22.93 -1.30
C ARG A 510 6.41 -21.91 -0.23
N LEU A 511 5.28 -22.10 0.44
CA LEU A 511 4.81 -21.25 1.54
C LEU A 511 5.82 -21.20 2.68
N GLY A 512 6.33 -22.36 3.09
CA GLY A 512 7.35 -22.44 4.14
C GLY A 512 8.61 -21.65 3.80
N ARG A 513 9.12 -21.74 2.57
CA ARG A 513 10.31 -20.99 2.12
C ARG A 513 10.04 -19.51 1.95
N VAL A 514 9.05 -19.16 1.13
CA VAL A 514 8.76 -17.76 0.74
C VAL A 514 8.35 -16.92 1.95
N LEU A 515 7.47 -17.45 2.80
CA LEU A 515 6.99 -16.72 3.98
C LEU A 515 7.99 -16.72 5.15
N THR A 516 9.16 -17.34 4.96
CA THR A 516 10.34 -17.21 5.83
C THR A 516 11.33 -16.21 5.23
N THR A 517 11.72 -16.37 3.96
CA THR A 517 12.72 -15.51 3.32
C THR A 517 12.26 -14.06 3.20
N ASP A 518 11.01 -13.84 2.84
CA ASP A 518 10.47 -12.50 2.60
C ASP A 518 10.48 -11.61 3.86
N PRO A 519 9.85 -11.98 4.99
CA PRO A 519 9.97 -11.19 6.22
C PRO A 519 11.37 -11.23 6.82
N GLY A 520 12.13 -12.30 6.57
CA GLY A 520 13.53 -12.43 6.97
C GLY A 520 14.41 -11.32 6.40
N MET A 521 14.16 -10.89 5.16
CA MET A 521 14.86 -9.76 4.56
C MET A 521 14.68 -8.47 5.35
N GLY A 522 13.51 -8.26 5.98
CA GLY A 522 13.28 -7.12 6.86
C GLY A 522 14.14 -7.16 8.12
N VAL A 523 14.21 -8.33 8.77
CA VAL A 523 15.06 -8.53 9.94
C VAL A 523 16.54 -8.32 9.59
N VAL A 524 17.01 -8.97 8.51
CA VAL A 524 18.41 -8.90 8.07
C VAL A 524 18.83 -7.47 7.75
N ARG A 525 18.05 -6.74 6.96
CA ARG A 525 18.33 -5.38 6.57
C ARG A 525 18.45 -4.42 7.76
N HIS A 526 17.52 -4.54 8.74
CA HIS A 526 17.53 -3.68 9.91
C HIS A 526 18.63 -4.10 10.91
N ALA A 527 18.94 -5.38 11.01
CA ALA A 527 20.09 -5.86 11.79
C ALA A 527 21.42 -5.37 11.21
N ASP A 528 21.57 -5.40 9.88
CA ASP A 528 22.74 -4.86 9.17
C ASP A 528 22.92 -3.35 9.41
N ALA A 529 21.82 -2.62 9.45
CA ALA A 529 21.80 -1.18 9.79
C ALA A 529 22.05 -0.90 11.29
N GLY A 530 22.20 -1.92 12.13
CA GLY A 530 22.54 -1.77 13.54
C GLY A 530 21.37 -1.50 14.48
N TYR A 531 20.14 -1.84 14.08
CA TYR A 531 18.97 -1.77 14.99
C TYR A 531 19.01 -2.94 15.98
N GLU A 532 19.10 -2.63 17.26
CA GLU A 532 19.18 -3.63 18.34
C GLU A 532 18.00 -4.59 18.33
N THR A 533 16.78 -4.09 18.18
CA THR A 533 15.57 -4.93 18.08
C THR A 533 15.67 -5.95 16.95
N ALA A 534 16.25 -5.58 15.80
CA ALA A 534 16.43 -6.50 14.68
C ALA A 534 17.53 -7.54 14.95
N ILE A 535 18.61 -7.14 15.60
CA ILE A 535 19.70 -8.03 16.04
C ILE A 535 19.16 -9.06 17.04
N ASP A 536 18.38 -8.61 18.03
CA ASP A 536 17.76 -9.50 19.02
C ASP A 536 16.73 -10.43 18.36
N THR A 537 15.95 -9.94 17.42
CA THR A 537 15.02 -10.76 16.64
C THR A 537 15.78 -11.83 15.85
N ALA A 538 16.86 -11.46 15.18
CA ALA A 538 17.68 -12.41 14.42
C ALA A 538 18.25 -13.51 15.32
N LYS A 539 18.80 -13.17 16.49
CA LYS A 539 19.31 -14.11 17.49
C LYS A 539 18.20 -15.03 18.01
N ASN A 540 17.09 -14.47 18.47
CA ASN A 540 15.98 -15.23 19.07
C ASN A 540 15.26 -16.15 18.07
N LYS A 541 15.29 -15.81 16.79
CA LYS A 541 14.65 -16.56 15.70
C LYS A 541 15.64 -17.39 14.88
N ASN A 542 16.91 -17.43 15.30
CA ASN A 542 17.99 -18.17 14.63
C ASN A 542 18.16 -17.78 13.14
N VAL A 543 18.07 -16.49 12.82
CA VAL A 543 18.37 -15.99 11.48
C VAL A 543 19.89 -15.98 11.32
N ASP A 544 20.39 -16.66 10.29
CA ASP A 544 21.83 -16.74 10.02
C ASP A 544 22.32 -15.46 9.33
N ILE A 545 22.96 -14.58 10.11
CA ILE A 545 23.61 -13.35 9.63
C ILE A 545 25.10 -13.51 9.91
N PRO A 546 25.92 -13.84 8.89
CA PRO A 546 27.33 -14.21 9.08
C PRO A 546 28.15 -13.15 9.84
N MET A 547 27.95 -11.87 9.52
CA MET A 547 28.72 -10.76 10.12
C MET A 547 28.38 -10.49 11.59
N LEU A 548 27.20 -10.90 12.08
CA LEU A 548 26.83 -10.77 13.50
C LEU A 548 27.46 -11.83 14.40
N LYS A 549 27.88 -12.99 13.85
CA LYS A 549 28.50 -14.07 14.60
C LYS A 549 29.95 -13.80 14.99
N GLU A 550 30.64 -12.92 14.25
CA GLU A 550 32.05 -12.61 14.51
C GLU A 550 32.26 -11.71 15.74
N THR A 551 31.25 -10.97 16.16
CA THR A 551 31.33 -10.09 17.36
C THR A 551 31.26 -10.86 18.68
N GLU A 552 30.74 -12.07 18.70
CA GLU A 552 30.69 -12.93 19.92
C GLU A 552 32.00 -13.68 20.22
N ASN A 553 32.90 -13.77 19.24
CA ASN A 553 34.18 -14.47 19.41
C ASN A 553 35.37 -13.54 19.74
N ASN A 554 35.15 -12.23 19.84
CA ASN A 554 36.19 -11.23 20.09
C ASN A 554 36.04 -10.48 21.43
N GLU A 555 35.11 -10.89 22.29
CA GLU A 555 35.04 -10.53 23.70
C GLU A 555 35.48 -11.75 24.59
#